data_cb28c4f65501366dc597f93a27b78c75
#
_entry.id   cb28c4f65501366dc597f93a27b78c75
#
_cell.length_a   1.000
_cell.length_b   1.000
_cell.length_c   1.000
_cell.angle_alpha   90.00
_cell.angle_beta   90.00
_cell.angle_gamma   90.00
#
_symmetry.space_group_name_H-M   'P 1'
#
loop_
_entity.id
_entity.type
_entity.pdbx_description
1 polymer ?
#
loop_
_entity_poly.entity_id
_entity_poly.type
_entity_poly.pdbx_seq_one_letter_code
_entity_poly.pdbx_strand_id
1 'polypeptide(L)'
;MSIILNELQKRKLPNLLCDKNGNGITTVSAWTDNMRPFLKELILKEEYGQLPPYIKPEISTSTVNVNFAGKATWEKVEFAFTNEKNSYTVPTQLIIPKGKLNCPFVIYINFGAEVPHRYIPAEEIIDNGFAIFSVNYNDITMDNGDFKHGIAGLFFSGERKGDSAGKIAYWAYMAIHMMDYLKERSEAKESLIGIAGHSRLGKTALLTAALDERFDFVCSNNSGCSGAALSRGCCKGGESLYDIYTRFPFWFAPNYEKYINNPELLPFDQHALLALVAPRMILVGAAYEDRWADNDNQFLACVAASPIWNLYGKKGFISPDKMPEIGDNFNDGDICFHLRSGEHFHSRFDWNVYMQSVKKHFKLI
;
A
#
# COMPACT_ATOMS: atom_id res chain seq x y z
N MET A 1 16.22 27.84 11.20
CA MET A 1 16.47 26.42 10.85
C MET A 1 15.13 25.81 10.49
N SER A 2 15.03 25.03 9.42
CA SER A 2 13.75 24.42 9.00
C SER A 2 13.14 23.55 10.10
N ILE A 3 11.83 23.70 10.35
CA ILE A 3 11.08 22.91 11.34
C ILE A 3 11.13 21.43 10.96
N ILE A 4 10.81 21.14 9.69
CA ILE A 4 10.76 19.76 9.17
C ILE A 4 12.13 19.10 9.19
N LEU A 5 13.19 19.80 8.77
CA LEU A 5 14.54 19.24 8.78
C LEU A 5 15.02 18.94 10.20
N ASN A 6 14.67 19.76 11.19
CA ASN A 6 14.96 19.48 12.60
C ASN A 6 14.28 18.19 13.09
N GLU A 7 13.01 18.02 12.72
CA GLU A 7 12.26 16.80 13.08
C GLU A 7 12.85 15.55 12.43
N LEU A 8 13.27 15.61 11.17
CA LEU A 8 13.94 14.50 10.47
C LEU A 8 15.31 14.19 11.06
N GLN A 9 16.11 15.20 11.41
CA GLN A 9 17.43 14.99 12.03
C GLN A 9 17.36 14.22 13.36
N LYS A 10 16.32 14.45 14.17
CA LYS A 10 16.10 13.72 15.43
C LYS A 10 15.93 12.20 15.20
N ARG A 11 15.44 11.79 14.04
CA ARG A 11 15.11 10.40 13.70
C ARG A 11 16.28 9.60 13.15
N LYS A 12 17.38 10.25 12.76
CA LYS A 12 18.61 9.60 12.26
C LYS A 12 18.30 8.54 11.19
N LEU A 13 17.49 8.91 10.21
CA LEU A 13 17.05 7.99 9.17
C LEU A 13 18.22 7.51 8.30
N PRO A 14 18.22 6.25 7.82
CA PRO A 14 19.14 5.80 6.80
C PRO A 14 19.00 6.64 5.53
N ASN A 15 20.13 7.05 4.94
CA ASN A 15 20.14 7.91 3.76
C ASN A 15 19.84 7.10 2.50
N LEU A 16 18.71 7.37 1.84
CA LEU A 16 18.32 6.70 0.59
C LEU A 16 19.24 7.02 -0.60
N LEU A 17 19.91 8.14 -0.57
CA LEU A 17 20.86 8.60 -1.60
C LEU A 17 22.31 8.18 -1.32
N CYS A 18 22.50 7.14 -0.52
CA CYS A 18 23.81 6.60 -0.18
C CYS A 18 23.76 5.06 -0.25
N ASP A 19 24.67 4.45 -1.00
CA ASP A 19 24.77 3.00 -1.08
C ASP A 19 25.41 2.40 0.22
N LYS A 20 25.42 1.07 0.31
CA LYS A 20 26.02 0.33 1.45
C LYS A 20 27.52 0.60 1.67
N ASN A 21 28.22 1.17 0.69
CA ASN A 21 29.64 1.50 0.75
C ASN A 21 29.88 2.99 1.06
N GLY A 22 28.83 3.77 1.26
CA GLY A 22 28.90 5.22 1.51
C GLY A 22 28.99 6.07 0.24
N ASN A 23 28.83 5.50 -0.96
CA ASN A 23 28.84 6.26 -2.21
C ASN A 23 27.49 6.93 -2.45
N GLY A 24 27.54 8.18 -2.93
CA GLY A 24 26.33 8.95 -3.24
C GLY A 24 25.59 8.39 -4.46
N ILE A 25 24.27 8.30 -4.37
CA ILE A 25 23.35 7.94 -5.47
C ILE A 25 22.84 9.24 -6.09
N THR A 26 23.33 9.55 -7.30
CA THR A 26 23.04 10.81 -7.99
C THR A 26 22.34 10.62 -9.34
N THR A 27 22.10 9.37 -9.77
CA THR A 27 21.47 9.04 -11.05
C THR A 27 20.33 8.05 -10.88
N VAL A 28 19.37 8.07 -11.81
CA VAL A 28 18.27 7.10 -11.85
C VAL A 28 18.82 5.67 -11.96
N SER A 29 19.82 5.41 -12.82
CA SER A 29 20.38 4.06 -12.97
C SER A 29 21.07 3.57 -11.69
N ALA A 30 21.80 4.42 -10.98
CA ALA A 30 22.38 4.04 -9.68
C ALA A 30 21.29 3.64 -8.66
N TRP A 31 20.13 4.30 -8.70
CA TRP A 31 18.98 3.94 -7.89
C TRP A 31 18.32 2.64 -8.36
N THR A 32 17.92 2.55 -9.65
CA THR A 32 17.13 1.43 -10.19
C THR A 32 17.91 0.11 -10.22
N ASP A 33 19.21 0.18 -10.54
CA ASP A 33 20.01 -1.02 -10.77
C ASP A 33 20.68 -1.56 -9.50
N ASN A 34 20.84 -0.72 -8.47
CA ASN A 34 21.55 -1.08 -7.25
C ASN A 34 20.73 -0.89 -5.97
N MET A 35 20.36 0.36 -5.64
CA MET A 35 19.78 0.64 -4.32
C MET A 35 18.34 0.16 -4.18
N ARG A 36 17.52 0.34 -5.21
CA ARG A 36 16.13 -0.10 -5.21
C ARG A 36 15.99 -1.62 -5.04
N PRO A 37 16.68 -2.49 -5.81
CA PRO A 37 16.66 -3.94 -5.59
C PRO A 37 17.18 -4.33 -4.21
N PHE A 38 18.23 -3.68 -3.73
CA PHE A 38 18.77 -3.91 -2.39
C PHE A 38 17.77 -3.60 -1.29
N LEU A 39 17.11 -2.43 -1.33
CA LEU A 39 16.10 -2.05 -0.35
C LEU A 39 14.87 -2.96 -0.41
N LYS A 40 14.43 -3.33 -1.62
CA LYS A 40 13.32 -4.26 -1.83
C LYS A 40 13.59 -5.61 -1.16
N GLU A 41 14.76 -6.19 -1.42
CA GLU A 41 15.18 -7.46 -0.80
C GLU A 41 15.27 -7.33 0.72
N LEU A 42 15.84 -6.22 1.21
CA LEU A 42 16.02 -5.98 2.63
C LEU A 42 14.67 -5.85 3.37
N ILE A 43 13.71 -5.11 2.81
CA ILE A 43 12.36 -4.93 3.36
C ILE A 43 11.60 -6.27 3.38
N LEU A 44 11.69 -7.06 2.31
CA LEU A 44 11.11 -8.39 2.29
C LEU A 44 11.76 -9.32 3.32
N LYS A 45 13.07 -9.34 3.38
CA LYS A 45 13.81 -10.22 4.28
C LYS A 45 13.59 -9.89 5.75
N GLU A 46 13.56 -8.63 6.11
CA GLU A 46 13.61 -8.22 7.52
C GLU A 46 12.24 -7.82 8.08
N GLU A 47 11.26 -7.42 7.24
CA GLU A 47 9.97 -6.94 7.73
C GLU A 47 8.78 -7.79 7.27
N TYR A 48 8.49 -7.87 5.95
CA TYR A 48 7.22 -8.48 5.50
C TYR A 48 7.31 -9.96 5.14
N GLY A 49 8.50 -10.45 4.86
CA GLY A 49 8.78 -11.80 4.34
C GLY A 49 8.71 -11.89 2.82
N GLN A 50 9.41 -12.90 2.29
CA GLN A 50 9.47 -13.16 0.85
C GLN A 50 8.08 -13.51 0.30
N LEU A 51 7.75 -12.98 -0.87
CA LEU A 51 6.53 -13.42 -1.54
C LEU A 51 6.64 -14.93 -1.87
N PRO A 52 5.53 -15.67 -1.79
CA PRO A 52 5.53 -17.06 -2.21
C PRO A 52 5.81 -17.18 -3.72
N PRO A 53 6.25 -18.36 -4.19
CA PRO A 53 6.40 -18.62 -5.62
C PRO A 53 5.10 -18.35 -6.38
N TYR A 54 5.24 -17.82 -7.59
CA TYR A 54 4.10 -17.51 -8.43
C TYR A 54 3.34 -18.79 -8.84
N ILE A 55 2.04 -18.82 -8.61
CA ILE A 55 1.11 -19.83 -9.13
C ILE A 55 0.10 -19.10 -10.01
N LYS A 56 0.04 -19.46 -11.30
CA LYS A 56 -1.00 -18.91 -12.20
C LYS A 56 -2.36 -19.48 -11.79
N PRO A 57 -3.34 -18.64 -11.38
CA PRO A 57 -4.67 -19.12 -11.02
C PRO A 57 -5.49 -19.48 -12.26
N GLU A 58 -6.41 -20.42 -12.10
CA GLU A 58 -7.56 -20.54 -12.99
C GLU A 58 -8.59 -19.48 -12.61
N ILE A 59 -9.18 -18.82 -13.61
CA ILE A 59 -10.11 -17.70 -13.36
C ILE A 59 -11.47 -18.05 -13.90
N SER A 60 -12.49 -17.89 -13.06
CA SER A 60 -13.90 -17.93 -13.45
C SER A 60 -14.59 -16.60 -13.17
N THR A 61 -15.55 -16.25 -14.02
CA THR A 61 -16.32 -15.00 -13.90
C THR A 61 -17.81 -15.28 -13.98
N SER A 62 -18.58 -14.54 -13.18
CA SER A 62 -20.03 -14.55 -13.25
C SER A 62 -20.58 -13.13 -13.09
N THR A 63 -21.58 -12.78 -13.93
CA THR A 63 -22.22 -11.47 -13.85
C THR A 63 -23.15 -11.41 -12.64
N VAL A 64 -23.05 -10.33 -11.87
CA VAL A 64 -24.02 -10.00 -10.83
C VAL A 64 -25.12 -9.14 -11.41
N ASN A 65 -26.38 -9.40 -11.08
CA ASN A 65 -27.51 -8.60 -11.51
C ASN A 65 -27.34 -7.12 -11.12
N VAL A 66 -27.79 -6.24 -12.03
CA VAL A 66 -27.47 -4.81 -12.06
C VAL A 66 -27.82 -4.11 -10.76
N ASN A 67 -26.79 -3.60 -10.08
CA ASN A 67 -26.90 -2.66 -9.00
C ASN A 67 -26.45 -1.27 -9.46
N PHE A 68 -26.39 -0.29 -8.56
CA PHE A 68 -25.97 1.09 -8.84
C PHE A 68 -26.81 1.79 -9.91
N ALA A 69 -28.14 1.60 -9.86
CA ALA A 69 -29.10 2.20 -10.79
C ALA A 69 -28.72 2.00 -12.28
N GLY A 70 -28.08 0.88 -12.61
CA GLY A 70 -27.64 0.59 -13.98
C GLY A 70 -26.38 1.32 -14.45
N LYS A 71 -25.71 2.08 -13.59
CA LYS A 71 -24.52 2.88 -13.92
C LYS A 71 -23.24 2.05 -14.14
N ALA A 72 -23.19 0.81 -13.67
CA ALA A 72 -22.00 -0.04 -13.74
C ALA A 72 -22.33 -1.46 -14.17
N THR A 73 -21.33 -2.18 -14.63
CA THR A 73 -21.31 -3.65 -14.68
C THR A 73 -20.70 -4.17 -13.39
N TRP A 74 -21.15 -5.36 -12.94
CA TRP A 74 -20.63 -6.00 -11.75
C TRP A 74 -20.38 -7.47 -12.02
N GLU A 75 -19.15 -7.91 -11.78
CA GLU A 75 -18.70 -9.29 -11.97
C GLU A 75 -18.13 -9.84 -10.64
N LYS A 76 -18.48 -11.08 -10.31
CA LYS A 76 -17.69 -11.88 -9.39
C LYS A 76 -16.58 -12.53 -10.19
N VAL A 77 -15.35 -12.41 -9.71
CA VAL A 77 -14.16 -13.01 -10.31
C VAL A 77 -13.53 -13.91 -9.26
N GLU A 78 -13.40 -15.19 -9.55
CA GLU A 78 -12.81 -16.17 -8.65
C GLU A 78 -11.43 -16.58 -9.16
N PHE A 79 -10.45 -16.58 -8.27
CA PHE A 79 -9.07 -16.98 -8.54
C PHE A 79 -8.82 -18.33 -7.86
N ALA A 80 -8.77 -19.41 -8.61
CA ALA A 80 -8.49 -20.75 -8.12
C ALA A 80 -7.00 -21.06 -8.25
N PHE A 81 -6.30 -21.09 -7.13
CA PHE A 81 -4.88 -21.45 -7.03
C PHE A 81 -4.76 -22.93 -6.70
N THR A 82 -3.93 -23.64 -7.45
CA THR A 82 -3.69 -25.07 -7.25
C THR A 82 -2.20 -25.36 -7.29
N ASN A 83 -1.72 -26.11 -6.32
CA ASN A 83 -0.41 -26.74 -6.33
C ASN A 83 -0.57 -28.29 -6.28
N GLU A 84 0.53 -29.03 -6.19
CA GLU A 84 0.52 -30.49 -6.20
C GLU A 84 -0.30 -31.13 -5.06
N LYS A 85 -0.56 -30.38 -3.96
CA LYS A 85 -1.16 -30.92 -2.73
C LYS A 85 -2.55 -30.36 -2.44
N ASN A 86 -2.76 -29.08 -2.73
CA ASN A 86 -3.93 -28.33 -2.28
C ASN A 86 -4.43 -27.37 -3.36
N SER A 87 -5.69 -27.00 -3.24
CA SER A 87 -6.28 -25.89 -4.01
C SER A 87 -6.98 -24.91 -3.08
N TYR A 88 -7.03 -23.65 -3.47
CA TYR A 88 -7.76 -22.61 -2.75
C TYR A 88 -8.31 -21.56 -3.72
N THR A 89 -9.56 -21.16 -3.52
CA THR A 89 -10.21 -20.15 -4.38
C THR A 89 -10.48 -18.88 -3.59
N VAL A 90 -10.08 -17.75 -4.18
CA VAL A 90 -10.30 -16.41 -3.63
C VAL A 90 -11.39 -15.72 -4.45
N PRO A 91 -12.55 -15.39 -3.85
CA PRO A 91 -13.59 -14.62 -4.52
C PRO A 91 -13.24 -13.12 -4.48
N THR A 92 -13.48 -12.44 -5.60
CA THR A 92 -13.29 -10.99 -5.74
C THR A 92 -14.48 -10.36 -6.45
N GLN A 93 -14.57 -9.04 -6.45
CA GLN A 93 -15.66 -8.32 -7.09
C GLN A 93 -15.13 -7.18 -7.94
N LEU A 94 -15.47 -7.17 -9.24
CA LEU A 94 -15.09 -6.17 -10.20
C LEU A 94 -16.31 -5.36 -10.63
N ILE A 95 -16.24 -4.04 -10.44
CA ILE A 95 -17.32 -3.10 -10.76
C ILE A 95 -16.76 -2.04 -11.68
N ILE A 96 -17.32 -1.92 -12.88
CA ILE A 96 -16.82 -1.02 -13.93
C ILE A 96 -17.94 -0.05 -14.32
N PRO A 97 -17.71 1.28 -14.27
CA PRO A 97 -18.65 2.29 -14.75
C PRO A 97 -18.99 2.10 -16.22
N LYS A 98 -20.27 2.15 -16.58
CA LYS A 98 -20.71 2.06 -17.98
C LYS A 98 -20.44 3.37 -18.74
N GLY A 99 -20.13 3.24 -20.03
CA GLY A 99 -19.97 4.40 -20.93
C GLY A 99 -18.69 5.21 -20.71
N LYS A 100 -17.77 4.73 -19.86
CA LYS A 100 -16.45 5.34 -19.66
C LYS A 100 -15.37 4.43 -20.23
N LEU A 101 -14.73 4.86 -21.31
CA LEU A 101 -13.53 4.21 -21.85
C LEU A 101 -12.32 4.61 -20.98
N ASN A 102 -11.41 3.67 -20.75
CA ASN A 102 -10.14 3.89 -20.05
C ASN A 102 -10.32 4.53 -18.65
N CYS A 103 -11.39 4.17 -17.94
CA CYS A 103 -11.57 4.65 -16.57
C CYS A 103 -10.45 4.12 -15.67
N PRO A 104 -9.97 4.90 -14.67
CA PRO A 104 -9.01 4.40 -13.70
C PRO A 104 -9.59 3.26 -12.88
N PHE A 105 -8.79 2.21 -12.65
CA PHE A 105 -9.12 1.09 -11.76
C PHE A 105 -8.45 1.27 -10.41
N VAL A 106 -9.17 0.93 -9.35
CA VAL A 106 -8.62 0.83 -8.00
C VAL A 106 -8.77 -0.61 -7.50
N ILE A 107 -7.66 -1.31 -7.34
CA ILE A 107 -7.62 -2.55 -6.57
C ILE A 107 -7.76 -2.18 -5.10
N TYR A 108 -8.78 -2.69 -4.42
CA TYR A 108 -9.04 -2.39 -3.03
C TYR A 108 -9.07 -3.65 -2.18
N ILE A 109 -8.10 -3.77 -1.27
CA ILE A 109 -8.12 -4.83 -0.27
C ILE A 109 -9.02 -4.35 0.87
N ASN A 110 -10.14 -5.06 1.10
CA ASN A 110 -11.22 -4.65 1.97
C ASN A 110 -11.31 -5.50 3.24
N PHE A 111 -11.95 -4.97 4.27
CA PHE A 111 -12.27 -5.67 5.52
C PHE A 111 -13.56 -6.49 5.46
N GLY A 112 -14.26 -6.48 4.36
CA GLY A 112 -15.49 -7.25 4.13
C GLY A 112 -15.63 -7.65 2.68
N ALA A 113 -16.48 -8.66 2.43
CA ALA A 113 -16.72 -9.18 1.08
C ALA A 113 -17.78 -8.37 0.32
N GLU A 114 -18.63 -7.62 1.03
CA GLU A 114 -19.72 -6.87 0.42
C GLU A 114 -19.21 -5.61 -0.29
N VAL A 115 -19.86 -5.26 -1.41
CA VAL A 115 -19.72 -3.97 -2.09
C VAL A 115 -21.14 -3.47 -2.42
N PRO A 116 -21.55 -2.25 -1.98
CA PRO A 116 -20.77 -1.31 -1.17
C PRO A 116 -20.49 -1.81 0.25
N HIS A 117 -19.45 -1.29 0.86
CA HIS A 117 -19.06 -1.56 2.23
C HIS A 117 -18.78 -0.24 2.97
N ARG A 118 -18.75 -0.25 4.31
CA ARG A 118 -18.47 0.97 5.09
C ARG A 118 -17.18 1.70 4.70
N TYR A 119 -16.20 0.98 4.17
CA TYR A 119 -14.92 1.50 3.67
C TYR A 119 -14.86 1.68 2.15
N ILE A 120 -15.89 1.22 1.42
CA ILE A 120 -16.00 1.37 -0.04
C ILE A 120 -17.32 2.07 -0.36
N PRO A 121 -17.35 3.38 -0.51
CA PRO A 121 -18.51 4.11 -1.02
C PRO A 121 -18.61 3.92 -2.53
N ALA A 122 -19.02 2.72 -2.95
CA ALA A 122 -18.89 2.26 -4.33
C ALA A 122 -19.64 3.15 -5.32
N GLU A 123 -20.81 3.68 -4.95
CA GLU A 123 -21.59 4.54 -5.83
C GLU A 123 -20.87 5.86 -6.11
N GLU A 124 -20.29 6.48 -5.06
CA GLU A 124 -19.50 7.71 -5.20
C GLU A 124 -18.23 7.49 -6.04
N ILE A 125 -17.59 6.32 -5.89
CA ILE A 125 -16.39 5.98 -6.67
C ILE A 125 -16.75 5.81 -8.16
N ILE A 126 -17.86 5.10 -8.46
CA ILE A 126 -18.38 4.90 -9.80
C ILE A 126 -18.81 6.23 -10.43
N ASP A 127 -19.51 7.09 -9.69
CA ASP A 127 -19.96 8.40 -10.17
C ASP A 127 -18.76 9.32 -10.46
N ASN A 128 -17.66 9.14 -9.73
CA ASN A 128 -16.38 9.78 -10.04
C ASN A 128 -15.65 9.16 -11.24
N GLY A 129 -16.17 8.09 -11.83
CA GLY A 129 -15.64 7.46 -13.02
C GLY A 129 -14.48 6.50 -12.78
N PHE A 130 -14.36 5.95 -11.56
CA PHE A 130 -13.38 4.93 -11.22
C PHE A 130 -14.03 3.54 -11.19
N ALA A 131 -13.31 2.54 -11.70
CA ALA A 131 -13.67 1.13 -11.49
C ALA A 131 -13.07 0.63 -10.17
N ILE A 132 -13.75 -0.34 -9.54
CA ILE A 132 -13.34 -0.95 -8.27
C ILE A 132 -13.10 -2.43 -8.51
N PHE A 133 -11.94 -2.94 -8.10
CA PHE A 133 -11.67 -4.37 -8.03
C PHE A 133 -11.36 -4.74 -6.59
N SER A 134 -12.35 -5.30 -5.88
CA SER A 134 -12.30 -5.51 -4.43
C SER A 134 -12.09 -6.97 -4.06
N VAL A 135 -11.30 -7.20 -3.01
CA VAL A 135 -11.11 -8.50 -2.35
C VAL A 135 -11.19 -8.34 -0.84
N ASN A 136 -11.88 -9.27 -0.17
CA ASN A 136 -11.82 -9.34 1.29
C ASN A 136 -10.51 -10.01 1.73
N TYR A 137 -9.75 -9.34 2.58
CA TYR A 137 -8.43 -9.80 3.02
C TYR A 137 -8.46 -11.17 3.72
N ASN A 138 -9.55 -11.46 4.46
CA ASN A 138 -9.73 -12.75 5.12
C ASN A 138 -10.02 -13.90 4.15
N ASP A 139 -10.54 -13.61 2.95
CA ASP A 139 -10.72 -14.61 1.89
C ASP A 139 -9.41 -14.93 1.18
N ILE A 140 -8.38 -14.09 1.31
CA ILE A 140 -7.03 -14.40 0.85
C ILE A 140 -6.33 -15.32 1.83
N THR A 141 -6.23 -14.89 3.07
CA THR A 141 -5.74 -15.64 4.22
C THR A 141 -6.19 -14.94 5.50
N MET A 142 -6.66 -15.70 6.49
CA MET A 142 -7.23 -15.15 7.72
C MET A 142 -6.22 -14.29 8.49
N ASP A 143 -6.73 -13.22 9.10
CA ASP A 143 -5.96 -12.28 9.92
C ASP A 143 -5.70 -12.83 11.33
N ASN A 144 -4.95 -13.90 11.38
CA ASN A 144 -4.56 -14.58 12.61
C ASN A 144 -3.28 -15.40 12.40
N GLY A 145 -2.81 -16.10 13.42
CA GLY A 145 -1.61 -16.95 13.36
C GLY A 145 -1.75 -18.26 12.57
N ASP A 146 -2.88 -18.51 11.92
CA ASP A 146 -3.08 -19.70 11.10
C ASP A 146 -2.51 -19.53 9.70
N PHE A 147 -1.46 -20.26 9.39
CA PHE A 147 -0.83 -20.33 8.06
C PHE A 147 -1.19 -21.62 7.29
N LYS A 148 -2.05 -22.48 7.84
CA LYS A 148 -2.44 -23.75 7.21
C LYS A 148 -3.59 -23.62 6.22
N HIS A 149 -4.31 -22.50 6.25
CA HIS A 149 -5.48 -22.25 5.41
C HIS A 149 -5.31 -20.98 4.55
N GLY A 150 -6.20 -20.82 3.59
CA GLY A 150 -6.14 -19.74 2.62
C GLY A 150 -4.96 -19.90 1.65
N ILE A 151 -4.59 -18.81 0.95
CA ILE A 151 -3.40 -18.82 0.08
C ILE A 151 -2.14 -19.21 0.87
N ALA A 152 -2.01 -18.79 2.13
CA ALA A 152 -0.89 -19.18 2.96
C ALA A 152 -0.74 -20.71 3.08
N GLY A 153 -1.85 -21.44 3.15
CA GLY A 153 -1.86 -22.90 3.26
C GLY A 153 -1.31 -23.64 2.05
N LEU A 154 -1.30 -23.01 0.89
CA LEU A 154 -0.66 -23.58 -0.31
C LEU A 154 0.88 -23.68 -0.19
N PHE A 155 1.48 -22.81 0.62
CA PHE A 155 2.94 -22.67 0.72
C PHE A 155 3.49 -23.05 2.09
N PHE A 156 2.63 -23.27 3.08
CA PHE A 156 3.06 -23.56 4.44
C PHE A 156 3.66 -24.98 4.58
N SER A 157 4.90 -25.05 5.03
CA SER A 157 5.65 -26.30 5.21
C SER A 157 5.85 -26.73 6.67
N GLY A 158 5.04 -26.18 7.60
CA GLY A 158 5.04 -26.57 9.02
C GLY A 158 5.62 -25.53 9.97
N GLU A 159 6.59 -24.73 9.56
CA GLU A 159 7.22 -23.71 10.40
C GLU A 159 7.53 -22.45 9.60
N ARG A 160 7.45 -21.29 10.26
CA ARG A 160 7.88 -19.99 9.72
C ARG A 160 9.21 -19.62 10.36
N LYS A 161 10.23 -19.33 9.54
CA LYS A 161 11.59 -18.95 9.99
C LYS A 161 12.12 -17.79 9.16
N GLY A 162 12.96 -16.98 9.79
CA GLY A 162 13.72 -15.95 9.09
C GLY A 162 12.83 -14.98 8.29
N ASP A 163 12.91 -15.07 6.98
CA ASP A 163 12.18 -14.24 6.02
C ASP A 163 10.91 -14.89 5.45
N SER A 164 10.35 -15.88 6.14
CA SER A 164 9.05 -16.46 5.75
C SER A 164 7.96 -15.38 5.65
N ALA A 165 7.13 -15.47 4.62
CA ALA A 165 6.06 -14.52 4.34
C ALA A 165 5.15 -14.27 5.56
N GLY A 166 4.92 -13.00 5.91
CA GLY A 166 3.84 -12.58 6.80
C GLY A 166 2.51 -12.48 6.07
N LYS A 167 1.41 -12.25 6.80
CA LYS A 167 0.07 -12.10 6.20
C LYS A 167 0.01 -10.92 5.23
N ILE A 168 0.70 -9.82 5.51
CA ILE A 168 0.77 -8.65 4.62
C ILE A 168 1.36 -9.05 3.27
N ALA A 169 2.39 -9.90 3.23
CA ALA A 169 2.97 -10.39 1.99
C ALA A 169 1.99 -11.27 1.19
N TYR A 170 1.18 -12.10 1.84
CA TYR A 170 0.14 -12.89 1.16
C TYR A 170 -1.00 -12.02 0.62
N TRP A 171 -1.39 -10.97 1.35
CA TRP A 171 -2.39 -10.01 0.84
C TRP A 171 -1.85 -9.24 -0.36
N ALA A 172 -0.57 -8.84 -0.35
CA ALA A 172 0.09 -8.22 -1.49
C ALA A 172 0.20 -9.17 -2.69
N TYR A 173 0.52 -10.45 -2.45
CA TYR A 173 0.56 -11.49 -3.48
C TYR A 173 -0.77 -11.57 -4.26
N MET A 174 -1.92 -11.59 -3.57
CA MET A 174 -3.21 -11.60 -4.23
C MET A 174 -3.46 -10.34 -5.06
N ALA A 175 -3.10 -9.16 -4.55
CA ALA A 175 -3.27 -7.91 -5.28
C ALA A 175 -2.44 -7.88 -6.58
N ILE A 176 -1.27 -8.51 -6.62
CA ILE A 176 -0.45 -8.68 -7.82
C ILE A 176 -1.17 -9.57 -8.85
N HIS A 177 -1.82 -10.66 -8.42
CA HIS A 177 -2.62 -11.49 -9.32
C HIS A 177 -3.87 -10.77 -9.86
N MET A 178 -4.47 -9.88 -9.05
CA MET A 178 -5.55 -9.02 -9.53
C MET A 178 -5.04 -8.02 -10.59
N MET A 179 -3.81 -7.51 -10.45
CA MET A 179 -3.15 -6.71 -11.49
C MET A 179 -2.94 -7.52 -12.77
N ASP A 180 -2.45 -8.77 -12.67
CA ASP A 180 -2.27 -9.66 -13.83
C ASP A 180 -3.59 -9.81 -14.61
N TYR A 181 -4.70 -10.08 -13.89
CA TYR A 181 -6.02 -10.20 -14.48
C TYR A 181 -6.47 -8.92 -15.20
N LEU A 182 -6.28 -7.75 -14.58
CA LEU A 182 -6.66 -6.48 -15.21
C LEU A 182 -5.84 -6.21 -16.48
N LYS A 183 -4.55 -6.55 -16.49
CA LYS A 183 -3.70 -6.35 -17.70
C LYS A 183 -4.06 -7.25 -18.87
N GLU A 184 -4.77 -8.36 -18.63
CA GLU A 184 -5.32 -9.22 -19.69
C GLU A 184 -6.69 -8.74 -20.23
N ARG A 185 -7.36 -7.82 -19.52
CA ARG A 185 -8.69 -7.29 -19.90
C ARG A 185 -8.60 -6.10 -20.86
N SER A 186 -9.39 -6.13 -21.90
CA SER A 186 -9.46 -5.04 -22.90
C SER A 186 -9.88 -3.70 -22.28
N GLU A 187 -10.78 -3.71 -21.29
CA GLU A 187 -11.31 -2.52 -20.63
C GLU A 187 -10.28 -1.82 -19.72
N ALA A 188 -9.27 -2.55 -19.26
CA ALA A 188 -8.24 -2.05 -18.36
C ALA A 188 -6.87 -1.86 -19.01
N LYS A 189 -6.69 -2.30 -20.25
CA LYS A 189 -5.38 -2.36 -20.93
C LYS A 189 -4.67 -1.01 -20.98
N GLU A 190 -5.40 0.04 -21.32
CA GLU A 190 -4.89 1.42 -21.43
C GLU A 190 -5.28 2.29 -20.22
N SER A 191 -5.86 1.69 -19.19
CA SER A 191 -6.31 2.39 -18.00
C SER A 191 -5.20 2.54 -16.99
N LEU A 192 -5.29 3.61 -16.19
CA LEU A 192 -4.52 3.73 -14.96
C LEU A 192 -5.02 2.68 -13.95
N ILE A 193 -4.10 2.00 -13.30
CA ILE A 193 -4.43 1.03 -12.25
C ILE A 193 -3.71 1.42 -10.98
N GLY A 194 -4.48 1.70 -9.94
CA GLY A 194 -3.96 1.97 -8.61
C GLY A 194 -4.37 0.91 -7.59
N ILE A 195 -3.78 1.00 -6.42
CA ILE A 195 -4.15 0.19 -5.27
C ILE A 195 -4.46 1.08 -4.07
N ALA A 196 -5.48 0.72 -3.29
CA ALA A 196 -5.83 1.44 -2.08
C ALA A 196 -6.09 0.47 -0.92
N GLY A 197 -5.84 0.95 0.29
CA GLY A 197 -6.11 0.20 1.51
C GLY A 197 -6.13 1.09 2.75
N HIS A 198 -6.77 0.58 3.81
CA HIS A 198 -6.87 1.25 5.09
C HIS A 198 -6.17 0.45 6.17
N SER A 199 -5.50 1.13 7.13
CA SER A 199 -4.87 0.48 8.28
C SER A 199 -3.83 -0.56 7.82
N ARG A 200 -3.90 -1.80 8.30
CA ARG A 200 -3.06 -2.93 7.86
C ARG A 200 -3.10 -3.17 6.35
N LEU A 201 -4.23 -2.87 5.72
CA LEU A 201 -4.39 -3.01 4.28
C LEU A 201 -3.81 -1.81 3.52
N GLY A 202 -3.63 -0.66 4.18
CA GLY A 202 -2.81 0.46 3.70
C GLY A 202 -1.32 0.14 3.67
N LYS A 203 -0.81 -0.61 4.68
CA LYS A 203 0.55 -1.18 4.66
C LYS A 203 0.70 -2.13 3.48
N THR A 204 -0.30 -3.02 3.28
CA THR A 204 -0.34 -3.95 2.16
C THR A 204 -0.33 -3.24 0.81
N ALA A 205 -1.10 -2.16 0.66
CA ALA A 205 -1.14 -1.38 -0.57
C ALA A 205 0.22 -0.77 -0.92
N LEU A 206 0.91 -0.19 0.08
CA LEU A 206 2.27 0.34 -0.09
C LEU A 206 3.25 -0.76 -0.50
N LEU A 207 3.26 -1.89 0.21
CA LEU A 207 4.12 -3.02 -0.13
C LEU A 207 3.84 -3.51 -1.55
N THR A 208 2.58 -3.70 -1.92
CA THR A 208 2.20 -4.16 -3.27
C THR A 208 2.74 -3.23 -4.35
N ALA A 209 2.53 -1.91 -4.21
CA ALA A 209 3.02 -0.93 -5.18
C ALA A 209 4.56 -0.84 -5.21
N ALA A 210 5.24 -1.07 -4.08
CA ALA A 210 6.70 -1.15 -4.01
C ALA A 210 7.24 -2.37 -4.77
N LEU A 211 6.52 -3.50 -4.77
CA LEU A 211 6.90 -4.75 -5.39
C LEU A 211 6.55 -4.83 -6.87
N ASP A 212 5.43 -4.23 -7.29
CA ASP A 212 4.91 -4.28 -8.65
C ASP A 212 4.82 -2.88 -9.27
N GLU A 213 5.67 -2.63 -10.26
CA GLU A 213 5.80 -1.34 -10.92
C GLU A 213 4.63 -0.99 -11.87
N ARG A 214 3.74 -1.93 -12.13
CA ARG A 214 2.58 -1.74 -13.00
C ARG A 214 1.46 -0.91 -12.37
N PHE A 215 1.50 -0.70 -11.05
CA PHE A 215 0.59 0.23 -10.37
C PHE A 215 0.99 1.67 -10.66
N ASP A 216 0.08 2.47 -11.19
CA ASP A 216 0.30 3.89 -11.50
C ASP A 216 0.25 4.77 -10.25
N PHE A 217 -0.56 4.39 -9.26
CA PHE A 217 -0.71 5.11 -8.00
C PHE A 217 -1.04 4.17 -6.83
N VAL A 218 -0.73 4.63 -5.62
CA VAL A 218 -1.09 3.95 -4.38
C VAL A 218 -1.72 4.91 -3.37
N CYS A 219 -2.84 4.49 -2.76
CA CYS A 219 -3.52 5.22 -1.69
C CYS A 219 -3.40 4.44 -0.37
N SER A 220 -2.64 4.97 0.57
CA SER A 220 -2.43 4.39 1.89
C SER A 220 -3.12 5.25 2.94
N ASN A 221 -4.22 4.74 3.51
CA ASN A 221 -5.02 5.45 4.49
C ASN A 221 -4.75 4.95 5.91
N ASN A 222 -4.35 5.85 6.80
CA ASN A 222 -4.09 5.59 8.22
C ASN A 222 -3.25 4.32 8.44
N SER A 223 -2.19 4.14 7.65
CA SER A 223 -1.43 2.89 7.69
C SER A 223 -0.44 2.80 8.84
N GLY A 224 -0.03 3.91 9.43
CA GLY A 224 0.76 3.95 10.66
C GLY A 224 2.07 3.18 10.63
N CYS A 225 2.48 2.66 11.78
CA CYS A 225 3.69 1.86 11.98
C CYS A 225 3.79 0.69 10.99
N SER A 226 4.96 0.41 10.45
CA SER A 226 5.13 -0.59 9.37
C SER A 226 4.21 -0.35 8.16
N GLY A 227 3.88 0.89 7.91
CA GLY A 227 3.12 1.40 6.77
C GLY A 227 3.76 2.69 6.30
N ALA A 228 3.03 3.80 6.36
CA ALA A 228 3.59 5.10 5.97
C ALA A 228 4.33 5.81 7.11
N ALA A 229 4.14 5.44 8.38
CA ALA A 229 4.77 6.13 9.50
C ALA A 229 6.20 5.64 9.74
N LEU A 230 7.14 6.58 9.92
CA LEU A 230 8.51 6.27 10.34
C LEU A 230 8.49 5.51 11.65
N SER A 231 9.33 4.49 11.76
CA SER A 231 9.48 3.68 12.97
C SER A 231 10.33 4.37 14.02
N ARG A 232 11.34 5.13 13.58
CA ARG A 232 12.20 5.95 14.46
C ARG A 232 11.48 7.21 14.89
N GLY A 233 11.61 7.56 16.18
CA GLY A 233 11.00 8.76 16.73
C GLY A 233 9.47 8.70 16.75
N CYS A 234 8.91 7.51 16.99
CA CYS A 234 7.48 7.33 17.21
C CYS A 234 6.94 8.35 18.21
N CYS A 235 5.83 9.01 17.89
CA CYS A 235 5.25 10.03 18.77
C CYS A 235 4.63 9.40 20.02
N LYS A 236 4.48 10.21 21.07
CA LYS A 236 3.80 9.75 22.29
C LYS A 236 2.35 9.36 21.99
N GLY A 237 2.03 8.09 22.20
CA GLY A 237 0.70 7.51 21.90
C GLY A 237 0.58 6.92 20.49
N GLY A 238 1.64 7.00 19.67
CA GLY A 238 1.74 6.28 18.41
C GLY A 238 2.08 4.80 18.60
N GLU A 239 1.75 3.99 17.60
CA GLU A 239 2.08 2.56 17.58
C GLU A 239 3.57 2.36 17.34
N SER A 240 4.26 1.72 18.28
CA SER A 240 5.66 1.34 18.14
C SER A 240 5.83 -0.01 17.44
N LEU A 241 7.07 -0.35 17.03
CA LEU A 241 7.38 -1.69 16.51
C LEU A 241 7.06 -2.78 17.55
N TYR A 242 7.27 -2.51 18.83
CA TYR A 242 6.93 -3.42 19.90
C TYR A 242 5.42 -3.66 19.97
N ASP A 243 4.61 -2.59 19.90
CA ASP A 243 3.17 -2.70 20.00
C ASP A 243 2.58 -3.50 18.84
N ILE A 244 2.98 -3.20 17.61
CA ILE A 244 2.43 -3.86 16.42
C ILE A 244 2.87 -5.32 16.33
N TYR A 245 4.15 -5.62 16.61
CA TYR A 245 4.65 -6.99 16.50
C TYR A 245 4.11 -7.89 17.61
N THR A 246 4.02 -7.41 18.85
CA THR A 246 3.47 -8.23 19.96
C THR A 246 2.01 -8.56 19.77
N ARG A 247 1.24 -7.69 19.12
CA ARG A 247 -0.18 -7.92 18.81
C ARG A 247 -0.39 -8.78 17.56
N PHE A 248 0.44 -8.57 16.54
CA PHE A 248 0.26 -9.13 15.20
C PHE A 248 1.55 -9.71 14.61
N PRO A 249 2.27 -10.61 15.31
CA PRO A 249 3.54 -11.15 14.82
C PRO A 249 3.38 -11.91 13.49
N PHE A 250 2.18 -12.38 13.21
CA PHE A 250 1.85 -13.08 11.97
C PHE A 250 1.73 -12.17 10.73
N TRP A 251 1.69 -10.84 10.90
CA TRP A 251 1.70 -9.92 9.75
C TRP A 251 3.05 -9.85 9.07
N PHE A 252 4.13 -10.13 9.82
CA PHE A 252 5.51 -9.85 9.46
C PHE A 252 6.34 -11.14 9.30
N ALA A 253 7.53 -10.98 8.72
CA ALA A 253 8.57 -12.00 8.78
C ALA A 253 9.02 -12.22 10.23
N PRO A 254 9.38 -13.46 10.65
CA PRO A 254 9.98 -13.70 11.96
C PRO A 254 11.24 -12.87 12.22
N ASN A 255 12.00 -12.51 11.19
CA ASN A 255 13.17 -11.64 11.30
C ASN A 255 12.87 -10.27 11.93
N TYR A 256 11.64 -9.76 11.78
CA TYR A 256 11.28 -8.43 12.27
C TYR A 256 11.38 -8.28 13.79
N GLU A 257 11.24 -9.39 14.53
CA GLU A 257 11.35 -9.44 15.99
C GLU A 257 12.67 -8.83 16.51
N LYS A 258 13.75 -8.90 15.73
CA LYS A 258 15.07 -8.35 16.09
C LYS A 258 15.04 -6.84 16.39
N TYR A 259 14.07 -6.12 15.85
CA TYR A 259 14.03 -4.65 15.81
C TYR A 259 13.01 -4.01 16.77
N ILE A 260 12.09 -4.82 17.32
CA ILE A 260 10.92 -4.31 18.06
C ILE A 260 11.27 -3.48 19.28
N ASN A 261 12.36 -3.79 19.98
CA ASN A 261 12.83 -3.05 21.14
C ASN A 261 13.84 -1.95 20.80
N ASN A 262 14.35 -1.92 19.59
CA ASN A 262 15.31 -0.90 19.14
C ASN A 262 15.15 -0.61 17.65
N PRO A 263 14.23 0.29 17.25
CA PRO A 263 14.01 0.66 15.86
C PRO A 263 15.27 1.21 15.16
N GLU A 264 16.25 1.70 15.91
CA GLU A 264 17.50 2.22 15.32
C GLU A 264 18.36 1.11 14.69
N LEU A 265 18.17 -0.15 15.10
CA LEU A 265 18.85 -1.31 14.49
C LEU A 265 18.24 -1.73 13.14
N LEU A 266 17.01 -1.30 12.83
CA LEU A 266 16.40 -1.59 11.53
C LEU A 266 17.23 -0.94 10.43
N PRO A 267 17.69 -1.71 9.41
CA PRO A 267 18.63 -1.19 8.41
C PRO A 267 17.99 -0.24 7.39
N PHE A 268 16.71 0.00 7.49
CA PHE A 268 15.91 0.97 6.74
C PHE A 268 14.90 1.66 7.68
N ASP A 269 14.02 2.49 7.12
CA ASP A 269 12.80 2.96 7.78
C ASP A 269 11.70 3.14 6.71
N GLN A 270 10.47 3.43 7.08
CA GLN A 270 9.32 3.38 6.18
C GLN A 270 9.39 4.37 4.99
N HIS A 271 10.20 5.44 5.08
CA HIS A 271 10.50 6.29 3.93
C HIS A 271 11.17 5.51 2.78
N ALA A 272 11.88 4.41 3.07
CA ALA A 272 12.42 3.52 2.06
C ALA A 272 11.31 2.73 1.33
N LEU A 273 10.29 2.25 2.07
CA LEU A 273 9.12 1.61 1.46
C LEU A 273 8.39 2.57 0.50
N LEU A 274 8.19 3.83 0.92
CA LEU A 274 7.62 4.85 0.05
C LEU A 274 8.52 5.09 -1.18
N ALA A 275 9.82 5.20 -0.98
CA ALA A 275 10.79 5.45 -2.06
C ALA A 275 10.81 4.36 -3.14
N LEU A 276 10.50 3.09 -2.79
CA LEU A 276 10.38 2.01 -3.77
C LEU A 276 9.24 2.22 -4.78
N VAL A 277 8.27 3.08 -4.47
CA VAL A 277 7.17 3.41 -5.38
C VAL A 277 7.61 4.42 -6.45
N ALA A 278 8.67 5.21 -6.21
CA ALA A 278 9.13 6.22 -7.15
C ALA A 278 9.37 5.65 -8.57
N PRO A 279 9.06 6.40 -9.64
CA PRO A 279 8.58 7.79 -9.66
C PRO A 279 7.05 7.93 -9.69
N ARG A 280 6.30 6.88 -9.34
CA ARG A 280 4.82 6.80 -9.41
C ARG A 280 4.16 7.58 -8.28
N MET A 281 2.84 7.80 -8.39
CA MET A 281 2.11 8.61 -7.43
C MET A 281 1.83 7.87 -6.12
N ILE A 282 2.06 8.55 -4.99
CA ILE A 282 1.66 8.10 -3.65
C ILE A 282 0.67 9.09 -3.05
N LEU A 283 -0.37 8.57 -2.41
CA LEU A 283 -1.32 9.34 -1.63
C LEU A 283 -1.40 8.75 -0.22
N VAL A 284 -0.97 9.50 0.77
CA VAL A 284 -1.06 9.13 2.19
C VAL A 284 -2.17 9.95 2.83
N GLY A 285 -3.14 9.27 3.43
CA GLY A 285 -4.22 9.90 4.17
C GLY A 285 -4.12 9.60 5.65
N ALA A 286 -4.29 10.62 6.47
CA ALA A 286 -4.23 10.54 7.92
C ALA A 286 -5.45 11.20 8.58
N ALA A 287 -5.78 10.79 9.80
CA ALA A 287 -6.85 11.36 10.61
C ALA A 287 -6.30 11.85 11.94
N TYR A 288 -6.63 13.07 12.32
CA TYR A 288 -6.00 13.79 13.45
C TYR A 288 -6.20 13.09 14.80
N GLU A 289 -7.40 12.54 15.03
CA GLU A 289 -7.74 11.84 16.27
C GLU A 289 -7.17 10.41 16.30
N ASP A 290 -6.71 9.87 15.17
CA ASP A 290 -6.01 8.60 15.07
C ASP A 290 -4.53 8.74 15.45
N ARG A 291 -4.28 9.04 16.73
CA ARG A 291 -2.91 9.23 17.26
C ARG A 291 -2.07 7.97 17.16
N TRP A 292 -2.73 6.81 17.20
CA TRP A 292 -2.09 5.51 17.11
C TRP A 292 -1.39 5.31 15.76
N ALA A 293 -1.93 5.86 14.68
CA ALA A 293 -1.32 5.80 13.34
C ALA A 293 -0.13 6.74 13.15
N ASP A 294 0.24 7.56 14.14
CA ASP A 294 1.38 8.49 14.11
C ASP A 294 1.39 9.39 12.87
N ASN A 295 0.46 10.33 12.84
CA ASN A 295 0.24 11.23 11.70
C ASN A 295 1.49 12.04 11.32
N ASP A 296 2.25 12.50 12.32
CA ASP A 296 3.47 13.27 12.12
C ASP A 296 4.54 12.45 11.41
N ASN A 297 4.70 11.18 11.81
CA ASN A 297 5.68 10.29 11.18
C ASN A 297 5.22 9.80 9.79
N GLN A 298 3.91 9.72 9.50
CA GLN A 298 3.43 9.49 8.14
C GLN A 298 3.76 10.68 7.22
N PHE A 299 3.57 11.92 7.71
CA PHE A 299 3.95 13.13 6.97
C PHE A 299 5.46 13.20 6.76
N LEU A 300 6.26 13.00 7.79
CA LEU A 300 7.72 13.07 7.72
C LEU A 300 8.32 11.99 6.80
N ALA A 301 7.69 10.81 6.70
CA ALA A 301 8.10 9.78 5.75
C ALA A 301 7.90 10.24 4.28
N CYS A 302 6.82 10.97 4.00
CA CYS A 302 6.59 11.57 2.67
C CYS A 302 7.71 12.55 2.32
N VAL A 303 8.10 13.41 3.27
CA VAL A 303 9.23 14.34 3.07
C VAL A 303 10.54 13.60 2.87
N ALA A 304 10.83 12.60 3.72
CA ALA A 304 12.09 11.86 3.68
C ALA A 304 12.27 10.99 2.41
N ALA A 305 11.16 10.52 1.82
CA ALA A 305 11.18 9.76 0.57
C ALA A 305 11.34 10.66 -0.68
N SER A 306 10.93 11.92 -0.60
CA SER A 306 10.84 12.87 -1.71
C SER A 306 12.12 13.01 -2.55
N PRO A 307 13.34 12.98 -1.99
CA PRO A 307 14.58 13.09 -2.77
C PRO A 307 14.73 12.06 -3.89
N ILE A 308 14.08 10.89 -3.78
CA ILE A 308 14.15 9.88 -4.84
C ILE A 308 13.37 10.31 -6.08
N TRP A 309 12.22 10.98 -5.92
CA TRP A 309 11.49 11.56 -7.07
C TRP A 309 12.31 12.63 -7.79
N ASN A 310 13.12 13.38 -7.05
CA ASN A 310 13.99 14.40 -7.65
C ASN A 310 15.03 13.78 -8.61
N LEU A 311 15.53 12.56 -8.34
CA LEU A 311 16.40 11.85 -9.30
C LEU A 311 15.72 11.63 -10.66
N TYR A 312 14.39 11.42 -10.65
CA TYR A 312 13.59 11.24 -11.87
C TYR A 312 13.12 12.56 -12.51
N GLY A 313 13.58 13.71 -11.98
CA GLY A 313 13.09 15.02 -12.42
C GLY A 313 11.64 15.31 -12.05
N LYS A 314 11.12 14.57 -11.05
CA LYS A 314 9.77 14.75 -10.51
C LYS A 314 9.79 15.66 -9.28
N LYS A 315 8.60 16.15 -8.89
CA LYS A 315 8.50 17.11 -7.77
C LYS A 315 8.57 16.46 -6.38
N GLY A 316 8.30 15.15 -6.27
CA GLY A 316 8.23 14.48 -4.98
C GLY A 316 7.13 15.05 -4.09
N PHE A 317 7.47 15.35 -2.84
CA PHE A 317 6.54 15.93 -1.87
C PHE A 317 6.70 17.45 -1.77
N ILE A 318 5.61 18.18 -1.87
CA ILE A 318 5.60 19.64 -1.76
C ILE A 318 4.73 20.04 -0.56
N SER A 319 5.35 20.66 0.43
CA SER A 319 4.67 21.23 1.60
C SER A 319 5.38 22.50 2.09
N PRO A 320 4.69 23.37 2.84
CA PRO A 320 5.35 24.44 3.59
C PRO A 320 6.22 23.84 4.71
N ASP A 321 7.17 24.63 5.23
CA ASP A 321 8.05 24.22 6.34
C ASP A 321 7.32 24.29 7.69
N LYS A 322 6.27 23.48 7.83
CA LYS A 322 5.49 23.31 9.07
C LYS A 322 5.00 21.87 9.19
N MET A 323 4.70 21.43 10.41
CA MET A 323 3.99 20.16 10.63
C MET A 323 2.52 20.29 10.15
N PRO A 324 1.88 19.18 9.72
CA PRO A 324 0.55 19.25 9.14
C PRO A 324 -0.52 19.60 10.19
N GLU A 325 -1.53 20.32 9.77
CA GLU A 325 -2.71 20.69 10.55
C GLU A 325 -3.97 20.09 9.94
N ILE A 326 -5.05 20.02 10.72
CA ILE A 326 -6.36 19.53 10.22
C ILE A 326 -6.81 20.39 9.02
N GLY A 327 -7.13 19.73 7.91
CA GLY A 327 -7.55 20.36 6.67
C GLY A 327 -6.41 20.53 5.66
N ASP A 328 -5.16 20.33 6.05
CA ASP A 328 -4.04 20.35 5.09
C ASP A 328 -4.20 19.22 4.07
N ASN A 329 -3.99 19.59 2.79
CA ASN A 329 -4.02 18.68 1.65
C ASN A 329 -2.89 19.07 0.68
N PHE A 330 -1.76 18.40 0.79
CA PHE A 330 -0.57 18.63 -0.03
C PHE A 330 -0.62 17.69 -1.24
N ASN A 331 -1.06 18.17 -2.40
CA ASN A 331 -1.28 17.37 -3.61
C ASN A 331 -0.73 18.03 -4.90
N ASP A 332 0.32 18.84 -4.77
CA ASP A 332 1.00 19.50 -5.89
C ASP A 332 2.23 18.74 -6.41
N GLY A 333 2.64 17.70 -5.69
CA GLY A 333 3.73 16.78 -6.04
C GLY A 333 3.24 15.40 -6.45
N ASP A 334 4.19 14.51 -6.70
CA ASP A 334 3.94 13.09 -6.99
C ASP A 334 3.70 12.28 -5.70
N ILE A 335 4.13 12.79 -4.55
CA ILE A 335 3.73 12.32 -3.23
C ILE A 335 2.70 13.30 -2.70
N CYS A 336 1.56 12.80 -2.26
CA CYS A 336 0.46 13.56 -1.68
C CYS A 336 0.25 13.15 -0.22
N PHE A 337 -0.16 14.10 0.60
CA PHE A 337 -0.55 13.85 1.99
C PHE A 337 -1.75 14.72 2.37
N HIS A 338 -2.73 14.15 3.08
CA HIS A 338 -3.78 14.94 3.71
C HIS A 338 -4.01 14.55 5.17
N LEU A 339 -4.38 15.53 6.00
CA LEU A 339 -4.76 15.33 7.38
C LEU A 339 -6.18 15.85 7.61
N ARG A 340 -7.13 14.94 7.83
CA ARG A 340 -8.51 15.31 8.17
C ARG A 340 -8.77 15.23 9.68
N SER A 341 -9.85 15.81 10.13
CA SER A 341 -10.44 15.47 11.44
C SER A 341 -11.02 14.06 11.44
N GLY A 342 -11.26 13.51 12.64
CA GLY A 342 -11.89 12.22 12.86
C GLY A 342 -10.92 11.09 13.17
N GLU A 343 -11.49 9.95 13.46
CA GLU A 343 -10.81 8.75 14.00
C GLU A 343 -10.28 7.82 12.90
N HIS A 344 -9.79 6.65 13.33
CA HIS A 344 -9.27 5.56 12.48
C HIS A 344 -10.36 5.00 11.56
N PHE A 345 -10.51 5.57 10.39
CA PHE A 345 -11.54 5.21 9.41
C PHE A 345 -11.13 5.61 7.99
N HIS A 346 -11.47 4.80 6.98
CA HIS A 346 -11.35 5.20 5.57
C HIS A 346 -12.67 5.82 5.14
N SER A 347 -12.73 7.13 5.17
CA SER A 347 -13.97 7.89 4.99
C SER A 347 -14.23 8.23 3.51
N ARG A 348 -15.46 8.67 3.22
CA ARG A 348 -15.79 9.25 1.90
C ARG A 348 -14.96 10.49 1.58
N PHE A 349 -14.56 11.24 2.62
CA PHE A 349 -13.64 12.38 2.45
C PHE A 349 -12.30 11.92 1.89
N ASP A 350 -11.68 10.87 2.47
CA ASP A 350 -10.41 10.32 2.00
C ASP A 350 -10.52 9.86 0.55
N TRP A 351 -11.58 9.12 0.21
CA TRP A 351 -11.85 8.69 -1.16
C TRP A 351 -11.96 9.85 -2.13
N ASN A 352 -12.69 10.90 -1.74
CA ASN A 352 -12.82 12.09 -2.59
C ASN A 352 -11.47 12.78 -2.81
N VAL A 353 -10.67 12.97 -1.76
CA VAL A 353 -9.32 13.54 -1.87
C VAL A 353 -8.46 12.70 -2.81
N TYR A 354 -8.46 11.37 -2.67
CA TYR A 354 -7.68 10.48 -3.53
C TYR A 354 -8.12 10.59 -4.99
N MET A 355 -9.41 10.46 -5.29
CA MET A 355 -9.93 10.54 -6.65
C MET A 355 -9.64 11.89 -7.32
N GLN A 356 -9.82 13.00 -6.59
CA GLN A 356 -9.52 14.34 -7.11
C GLN A 356 -8.02 14.53 -7.37
N SER A 357 -7.17 14.04 -6.46
CA SER A 357 -5.72 14.12 -6.63
C SER A 357 -5.24 13.28 -7.81
N VAL A 358 -5.76 12.07 -8.01
CA VAL A 358 -5.46 11.23 -9.19
C VAL A 358 -5.93 11.93 -10.46
N LYS A 359 -7.17 12.45 -10.51
CA LYS A 359 -7.67 13.18 -11.67
C LYS A 359 -6.79 14.39 -12.03
N LYS A 360 -6.40 15.18 -11.02
CA LYS A 360 -5.53 16.35 -11.19
C LYS A 360 -4.17 15.94 -11.74
N HIS A 361 -3.53 14.94 -11.15
CA HIS A 361 -2.19 14.48 -11.49
C HIS A 361 -2.12 13.93 -12.92
N PHE A 362 -3.06 13.08 -13.29
CA PHE A 362 -3.11 12.42 -14.60
C PHE A 362 -3.96 13.17 -15.65
N LYS A 363 -4.47 14.37 -15.31
CA LYS A 363 -5.25 15.24 -16.21
C LYS A 363 -6.49 14.53 -16.80
N LEU A 364 -7.24 13.85 -15.94
CA LEU A 364 -8.44 13.10 -16.31
C LEU A 364 -9.73 13.97 -16.31
N ILE A 365 -9.59 15.28 -16.22
CA ILE A 365 -10.67 16.25 -16.17
C ILE A 365 -10.86 16.85 -17.56
#